data_740f8f428b8680f0785d09755239c2d7
#
_entry.id   740f8f428b8680f0785d09755239c2d7
#
_cell.length_a   1.000
_cell.length_b   1.000
_cell.length_c   1.000
_cell.angle_alpha   90.00
_cell.angle_beta   90.00
_cell.angle_gamma   90.00
#
_symmetry.space_group_name_H-M   'P 1'
#
loop_
_entity.id
_entity.type
_entity.pdbx_description
1 polymer ?
#
loop_
_entity_poly.entity_id
_entity_poly.type
_entity_poly.pdbx_seq_one_letter_code
_entity_poly.pdbx_strand_id
1 'polypeptide(L)'
;MQFSKSFMLLAALTTGALALPQKRDWNTAGFGASTANSGSDITYQGNVGSPWGSNIIEVSSGDAATYKHTIEITGQNSEPWQIVFWNKYGPSGLMDGWFGNSALTLTLNPGETKYVAFDDDTNGGFAAGPGSVPQANGQWASTWGEFDFGSTGNSGWSGFDVSAIVAQNTGQTVQGMQMCDKASGVCSTISPNAATVSNAYTTAETDIGGIGGNISGDGQVQLTAVIDYQG
;
A
#
# COMPACT_ATOMS: atom_id res chain seq x y z
N MET A 1 -9.24 -49.77 64.86
CA MET A 1 -8.06 -49.00 64.46
C MET A 1 -8.17 -48.68 62.98
N GLN A 2 -8.61 -47.47 62.62
CA GLN A 2 -8.72 -47.02 61.24
C GLN A 2 -7.64 -45.96 60.99
N PHE A 3 -6.77 -46.22 60.02
CA PHE A 3 -5.76 -45.27 59.55
C PHE A 3 -6.36 -44.48 58.42
N SER A 4 -6.58 -43.18 58.66
CA SER A 4 -6.95 -42.21 57.64
C SER A 4 -5.69 -41.79 56.87
N LYS A 5 -5.66 -42.01 55.56
CA LYS A 5 -4.60 -41.52 54.67
C LYS A 5 -5.09 -40.20 54.05
N SER A 6 -4.55 -39.07 54.49
CA SER A 6 -4.74 -37.77 53.87
C SER A 6 -3.87 -37.69 52.63
N PHE A 7 -4.52 -37.57 51.45
CA PHE A 7 -3.85 -37.21 50.21
C PHE A 7 -3.76 -35.68 50.12
N MET A 8 -2.54 -35.17 50.22
CA MET A 8 -2.25 -33.78 49.85
C MET A 8 -2.19 -33.65 48.33
N LEU A 9 -3.15 -32.92 47.74
CA LEU A 9 -3.12 -32.56 46.34
C LEU A 9 -2.29 -31.30 46.19
N LEU A 10 -1.07 -31.43 45.64
CA LEU A 10 -0.21 -30.31 45.32
C LEU A 10 -0.68 -29.70 43.98
N ALA A 11 -1.40 -28.60 44.03
CA ALA A 11 -1.77 -27.85 42.85
C ALA A 11 -0.56 -27.04 42.37
N ALA A 12 0.07 -27.49 41.28
CA ALA A 12 1.09 -26.69 40.59
C ALA A 12 0.42 -25.53 39.86
N LEU A 13 0.53 -24.32 40.39
CA LEU A 13 0.21 -23.08 39.67
C LEU A 13 1.27 -22.84 38.58
N THR A 14 0.96 -23.20 37.35
CA THR A 14 1.73 -22.73 36.21
C THR A 14 1.37 -21.25 35.99
N THR A 15 2.22 -20.35 36.41
CA THR A 15 2.16 -18.94 36.01
C THR A 15 2.53 -18.88 34.54
N GLY A 16 1.52 -18.96 33.68
CA GLY A 16 1.70 -18.60 32.26
C GLY A 16 2.07 -17.11 32.20
N ALA A 17 3.34 -16.84 31.92
CA ALA A 17 3.75 -15.49 31.57
C ALA A 17 3.01 -15.10 30.28
N LEU A 18 1.99 -14.26 30.40
CA LEU A 18 1.42 -13.57 29.24
C LEU A 18 2.53 -12.65 28.71
N ALA A 19 3.17 -13.06 27.63
CA ALA A 19 4.06 -12.16 26.92
C ALA A 19 3.19 -10.98 26.44
N LEU A 20 3.42 -9.82 27.03
CA LEU A 20 2.85 -8.58 26.51
C LEU A 20 3.34 -8.43 25.08
N PRO A 21 2.48 -8.04 24.11
CA PRO A 21 2.93 -7.76 22.78
C PRO A 21 4.01 -6.68 22.86
N GLN A 22 5.25 -7.03 22.52
CA GLN A 22 6.31 -6.05 22.37
C GLN A 22 5.95 -5.17 21.18
N LYS A 23 5.88 -3.85 21.41
CA LYS A 23 5.81 -2.89 20.33
C LYS A 23 7.06 -3.12 19.47
N ARG A 24 6.89 -3.59 18.24
CA ARG A 24 8.01 -3.72 17.31
C ARG A 24 8.42 -2.32 16.90
N ASP A 25 9.68 -1.97 17.14
CA ASP A 25 10.26 -0.79 16.51
C ASP A 25 10.53 -1.15 15.04
N TRP A 26 9.76 -0.56 14.13
CA TRP A 26 9.91 -0.77 12.70
C TRP A 26 11.14 -0.03 12.17
N ASN A 27 11.75 -0.58 11.11
CA ASN A 27 12.83 0.07 10.41
C ASN A 27 12.33 1.35 9.73
N THR A 28 13.04 2.45 9.96
CA THR A 28 12.77 3.76 9.32
C THR A 28 13.98 4.25 8.53
N ALA A 29 15.03 3.42 8.39
CA ALA A 29 16.23 3.80 7.67
C ALA A 29 15.92 4.10 6.20
N GLY A 30 16.46 5.18 5.68
CA GLY A 30 16.26 5.62 4.30
C GLY A 30 15.12 6.60 4.12
N PHE A 31 14.14 6.67 5.03
CA PHE A 31 13.14 7.74 5.00
C PHE A 31 13.75 9.08 5.40
N GLY A 32 13.22 10.16 4.84
CA GLY A 32 13.46 11.50 5.34
C GLY A 32 12.68 11.79 6.62
N ALA A 33 12.69 13.04 7.07
CA ALA A 33 11.87 13.42 8.20
C ALA A 33 10.38 13.36 7.83
N SER A 34 9.55 12.82 8.73
CA SER A 34 8.09 12.84 8.54
C SER A 34 7.55 14.25 8.61
N THR A 35 6.56 14.54 7.79
CA THR A 35 5.84 15.82 7.81
C THR A 35 4.61 15.73 8.69
N ALA A 36 4.21 16.86 9.28
CA ALA A 36 2.94 16.93 10.01
C ALA A 36 1.76 16.75 9.04
N ASN A 37 0.78 15.96 9.46
CA ASN A 37 -0.48 15.85 8.74
C ASN A 37 -1.36 17.09 8.90
N SER A 38 -2.29 17.27 7.97
CA SER A 38 -3.26 18.35 7.97
C SER A 38 -4.51 17.98 7.17
N GLY A 39 -5.57 18.77 7.31
CA GLY A 39 -6.84 18.53 6.63
C GLY A 39 -7.67 17.42 7.25
N SER A 40 -8.77 17.09 6.60
CA SER A 40 -9.70 16.02 7.00
C SER A 40 -10.38 15.44 5.76
N ASP A 41 -10.89 14.23 5.87
CA ASP A 41 -11.61 13.54 4.80
C ASP A 41 -10.81 13.58 3.48
N ILE A 42 -11.44 14.00 2.38
CA ILE A 42 -10.79 14.07 1.06
C ILE A 42 -9.58 15.02 1.04
N THR A 43 -9.51 16.02 1.93
CA THR A 43 -8.41 16.97 2.02
C THR A 43 -7.30 16.55 2.99
N TYR A 44 -7.41 15.36 3.60
CA TYR A 44 -6.36 14.85 4.49
C TYR A 44 -5.04 14.65 3.73
N GLN A 45 -3.96 15.25 4.21
CA GLN A 45 -2.67 15.26 3.53
C GLN A 45 -1.79 14.07 3.88
N GLY A 46 -1.73 13.70 5.17
CA GLY A 46 -0.79 12.70 5.66
C GLY A 46 0.67 13.16 5.61
N ASN A 47 1.57 12.16 5.66
CA ASN A 47 3.01 12.36 5.58
C ASN A 47 3.47 12.34 4.11
N VAL A 48 4.14 13.39 3.67
CA VAL A 48 4.70 13.49 2.31
C VAL A 48 6.24 13.49 2.28
N GLY A 49 6.87 13.33 3.45
CA GLY A 49 8.32 13.33 3.62
C GLY A 49 8.97 14.72 3.52
N SER A 50 10.12 14.86 4.18
CA SER A 50 10.97 16.03 4.07
C SER A 50 12.43 15.61 3.87
N PRO A 51 12.99 15.79 2.66
CA PRO A 51 12.42 16.42 1.46
C PRO A 51 11.19 15.67 0.92
N TRP A 52 10.33 16.35 0.17
CA TRP A 52 9.11 15.75 -0.40
C TRP A 52 9.41 14.46 -1.16
N GLY A 53 8.59 13.43 -0.94
CA GLY A 53 8.73 12.11 -1.54
C GLY A 53 9.66 11.15 -0.78
N SER A 54 10.42 11.64 0.22
CA SER A 54 11.35 10.81 1.00
C SER A 54 10.66 9.82 1.98
N ASN A 55 9.35 9.81 2.02
CA ASN A 55 8.50 8.84 2.72
C ASN A 55 8.22 7.58 1.90
N ILE A 56 8.68 7.50 0.64
CA ILE A 56 8.49 6.38 -0.30
C ILE A 56 9.86 5.98 -0.84
N ILE A 57 10.34 4.78 -0.53
CA ILE A 57 11.70 4.34 -0.91
C ILE A 57 11.73 2.91 -1.45
N GLU A 58 12.61 2.64 -2.42
CA GLU A 58 12.96 1.28 -2.80
C GLU A 58 13.83 0.64 -1.71
N VAL A 59 13.55 -0.62 -1.38
CA VAL A 59 14.29 -1.39 -0.38
C VAL A 59 14.68 -2.77 -0.92
N SER A 60 15.65 -3.42 -0.29
CA SER A 60 16.02 -4.77 -0.67
C SER A 60 14.97 -5.80 -0.23
N SER A 61 14.94 -6.96 -0.89
CA SER A 61 14.09 -8.08 -0.47
C SER A 61 14.37 -8.55 0.97
N GLY A 62 15.64 -8.46 1.40
CA GLY A 62 16.05 -8.85 2.76
C GLY A 62 15.57 -7.88 3.84
N ASP A 63 15.40 -6.60 3.48
CA ASP A 63 15.00 -5.56 4.42
C ASP A 63 13.50 -5.32 4.44
N ALA A 64 12.77 -5.65 3.37
CA ALA A 64 11.34 -5.33 3.21
C ALA A 64 10.49 -5.76 4.41
N ALA A 65 10.72 -6.94 4.97
CA ALA A 65 9.98 -7.44 6.12
C ALA A 65 10.25 -6.67 7.44
N THR A 66 11.26 -5.81 7.47
CA THR A 66 11.59 -4.99 8.66
C THR A 66 10.83 -3.68 8.70
N TYR A 67 10.31 -3.21 7.56
CA TYR A 67 9.49 -1.99 7.48
C TYR A 67 8.03 -2.28 7.85
N LYS A 68 7.34 -1.26 8.34
CA LYS A 68 5.94 -1.37 8.75
C LYS A 68 5.00 -1.52 7.56
N HIS A 69 5.19 -0.72 6.52
CA HIS A 69 4.36 -0.71 5.34
C HIS A 69 5.20 -0.97 4.09
N THR A 70 4.80 -1.97 3.30
CA THR A 70 5.53 -2.33 2.08
C THR A 70 4.59 -2.78 0.98
N ILE A 71 5.01 -2.55 -0.27
CA ILE A 71 4.45 -3.20 -1.46
C ILE A 71 5.55 -4.03 -2.12
N GLU A 72 5.31 -5.32 -2.28
CA GLU A 72 6.09 -6.20 -3.15
C GLU A 72 5.48 -6.16 -4.55
N ILE A 73 6.28 -5.80 -5.54
CA ILE A 73 5.84 -5.56 -6.90
C ILE A 73 6.45 -6.60 -7.83
N THR A 74 5.60 -7.33 -8.51
CA THR A 74 5.93 -8.24 -9.60
C THR A 74 5.18 -7.83 -10.86
N GLY A 75 5.45 -8.51 -11.99
CA GLY A 75 4.74 -8.23 -13.23
C GLY A 75 4.58 -9.46 -14.09
N GLN A 76 3.58 -9.42 -14.98
CA GLN A 76 3.41 -10.37 -16.08
C GLN A 76 3.95 -9.77 -17.40
N ASN A 77 4.63 -8.63 -17.28
CA ASN A 77 5.21 -7.89 -18.39
C ASN A 77 6.30 -8.68 -19.12
N SER A 78 6.31 -8.59 -20.45
CA SER A 78 7.32 -9.20 -21.32
C SER A 78 8.43 -8.24 -21.74
N GLU A 79 8.31 -6.96 -21.39
CA GLU A 79 9.26 -5.88 -21.64
C GLU A 79 9.40 -5.00 -20.40
N PRO A 80 10.45 -4.15 -20.28
CA PRO A 80 10.60 -3.26 -19.12
C PRO A 80 9.42 -2.29 -19.00
N TRP A 81 8.88 -2.18 -17.79
CA TRP A 81 7.85 -1.23 -17.43
C TRP A 81 8.38 -0.18 -16.47
N GLN A 82 7.99 1.06 -16.68
CA GLN A 82 8.20 2.13 -15.70
C GLN A 82 7.08 2.09 -14.68
N ILE A 83 7.44 2.32 -13.40
CA ILE A 83 6.50 2.49 -12.30
C ILE A 83 6.80 3.83 -11.65
N VAL A 84 5.79 4.66 -11.45
CA VAL A 84 5.90 5.98 -10.82
C VAL A 84 5.02 6.01 -9.59
N PHE A 85 5.59 6.40 -8.44
CA PHE A 85 4.89 6.60 -7.17
C PHE A 85 4.76 8.10 -6.87
N TRP A 86 3.66 8.49 -6.25
CA TRP A 86 3.42 9.86 -5.80
C TRP A 86 2.68 9.88 -4.47
N ASN A 87 2.88 10.96 -3.71
CA ASN A 87 2.00 11.32 -2.60
C ASN A 87 0.76 12.03 -3.15
N LYS A 88 -0.37 11.93 -2.46
CA LYS A 88 -1.63 12.64 -2.81
C LYS A 88 -1.40 14.15 -2.96
N TYR A 89 -0.59 14.74 -2.09
CA TYR A 89 -0.18 16.13 -2.18
C TYR A 89 1.18 16.25 -2.86
N GLY A 90 1.27 17.13 -3.85
CA GLY A 90 2.48 17.41 -4.59
C GLY A 90 3.50 18.25 -3.81
N PRO A 91 4.69 18.50 -4.38
CA PRO A 91 5.75 19.26 -3.72
C PRO A 91 5.41 20.74 -3.49
N SER A 92 4.40 21.26 -4.17
CA SER A 92 3.85 22.60 -3.96
C SER A 92 2.92 22.71 -2.75
N GLY A 93 2.57 21.59 -2.10
CA GLY A 93 1.57 21.54 -1.05
C GLY A 93 0.12 21.58 -1.54
N LEU A 94 -0.10 21.37 -2.83
CA LEU A 94 -1.43 21.23 -3.43
C LEU A 94 -1.80 19.76 -3.57
N MET A 95 -3.10 19.47 -3.61
CA MET A 95 -3.61 18.11 -3.84
C MET A 95 -3.54 17.78 -5.34
N ASP A 96 -2.33 17.64 -5.84
CA ASP A 96 -1.98 17.48 -7.25
C ASP A 96 -0.82 16.49 -7.47
N GLY A 97 -0.57 15.59 -6.52
CA GLY A 97 0.56 14.68 -6.58
C GLY A 97 0.60 13.83 -7.85
N TRP A 98 -0.55 13.43 -8.37
CA TRP A 98 -0.67 12.64 -9.60
C TRP A 98 -0.52 13.46 -10.90
N PHE A 99 -0.36 14.78 -10.80
CA PHE A 99 -0.10 15.67 -11.95
C PHE A 99 1.40 15.73 -12.28
N GLY A 100 1.94 14.61 -12.78
CA GLY A 100 3.31 14.53 -13.26
C GLY A 100 4.39 14.55 -12.15
N ASN A 101 4.00 14.61 -10.86
CA ASN A 101 4.95 14.54 -9.78
C ASN A 101 5.38 13.09 -9.54
N SER A 102 6.63 12.88 -9.12
CA SER A 102 7.17 11.56 -8.81
C SER A 102 7.99 11.62 -7.53
N ALA A 103 7.55 10.91 -6.50
CA ALA A 103 8.30 10.67 -5.29
C ALA A 103 9.37 9.58 -5.51
N LEU A 104 9.02 8.55 -6.29
CA LEU A 104 9.91 7.45 -6.66
C LEU A 104 9.57 6.98 -8.07
N THR A 105 10.59 6.72 -8.88
CA THR A 105 10.44 6.09 -10.20
C THR A 105 11.31 4.85 -10.27
N LEU A 106 10.73 3.72 -10.70
CA LEU A 106 11.39 2.44 -10.83
C LEU A 106 11.23 1.89 -12.27
N THR A 107 12.11 0.99 -12.64
CA THR A 107 11.93 0.12 -13.80
C THR A 107 11.76 -1.31 -13.32
N LEU A 108 10.70 -1.97 -13.78
CA LEU A 108 10.44 -3.39 -13.54
C LEU A 108 10.75 -4.17 -14.81
N ASN A 109 11.83 -4.95 -14.81
CA ASN A 109 12.15 -5.85 -15.91
C ASN A 109 11.29 -7.12 -15.85
N PRO A 110 11.11 -7.84 -16.96
CA PRO A 110 10.43 -9.14 -16.97
C PRO A 110 11.03 -10.10 -15.93
N GLY A 111 10.16 -10.68 -15.08
CA GLY A 111 10.55 -11.61 -14.02
C GLY A 111 11.26 -10.99 -12.81
N GLU A 112 11.41 -9.67 -12.77
CA GLU A 112 11.96 -8.96 -11.61
C GLU A 112 10.92 -8.79 -10.52
N THR A 113 11.39 -8.65 -9.27
CA THR A 113 10.58 -8.25 -8.12
C THR A 113 11.20 -7.01 -7.49
N LYS A 114 10.39 -6.01 -7.23
CA LYS A 114 10.78 -4.78 -6.53
C LYS A 114 10.06 -4.69 -5.19
N TYR A 115 10.68 -4.03 -4.22
CA TYR A 115 10.10 -3.78 -2.91
C TYR A 115 10.15 -2.29 -2.62
N VAL A 116 9.01 -1.74 -2.25
CA VAL A 116 8.88 -0.33 -1.86
C VAL A 116 8.36 -0.27 -0.44
N ALA A 117 9.04 0.51 0.39
CA ALA A 117 8.63 0.80 1.76
C ALA A 117 8.05 2.21 1.87
N PHE A 118 7.09 2.35 2.79
CA PHE A 118 6.35 3.59 3.04
C PHE A 118 6.44 3.93 4.52
N ASP A 119 6.70 5.20 4.83
CA ASP A 119 6.64 5.70 6.19
C ASP A 119 5.18 5.80 6.68
N ASP A 120 4.96 5.83 7.98
CA ASP A 120 3.62 5.95 8.54
C ASP A 120 2.88 7.17 8.01
N ASP A 121 1.56 7.07 7.91
CA ASP A 121 0.66 8.13 7.48
C ASP A 121 0.89 8.60 6.03
N THR A 122 1.45 7.71 5.19
CA THR A 122 1.68 7.98 3.76
C THR A 122 0.44 7.62 2.95
N ASN A 123 -0.11 8.59 2.20
CA ASN A 123 -1.17 8.32 1.23
C ASN A 123 -0.80 8.83 -0.17
N GLY A 124 -1.24 8.11 -1.18
CA GLY A 124 -0.92 8.41 -2.57
C GLY A 124 -1.27 7.28 -3.51
N GLY A 125 -0.52 7.18 -4.59
CA GLY A 125 -0.74 6.15 -5.58
C GLY A 125 0.52 5.86 -6.39
N PHE A 126 0.39 4.89 -7.26
CA PHE A 126 1.37 4.58 -8.30
C PHE A 126 0.67 4.17 -9.59
N ALA A 127 1.38 4.34 -10.70
CA ALA A 127 0.95 3.87 -12.00
C ALA A 127 2.12 3.19 -12.71
N ALA A 128 1.81 2.31 -13.66
CA ALA A 128 2.80 1.62 -14.44
C ALA A 128 2.45 1.65 -15.94
N GLY A 129 3.47 1.50 -16.79
CA GLY A 129 3.29 1.42 -18.23
C GLY A 129 4.55 0.94 -18.94
N PRO A 130 4.42 0.33 -20.15
CA PRO A 130 5.54 -0.16 -20.93
C PRO A 130 6.46 0.99 -21.36
N GLY A 131 7.74 0.88 -21.00
CA GLY A 131 8.76 1.90 -21.24
C GLY A 131 8.56 3.19 -20.45
N SER A 132 7.36 3.75 -20.41
CA SER A 132 7.01 4.94 -19.62
C SER A 132 5.54 4.94 -19.23
N VAL A 133 5.21 5.54 -18.07
CA VAL A 133 3.82 5.74 -17.67
C VAL A 133 3.18 6.80 -18.56
N PRO A 134 2.03 6.51 -19.22
CA PRO A 134 1.34 7.50 -20.05
C PRO A 134 0.92 8.73 -19.23
N GLN A 135 0.92 9.88 -19.87
CA GLN A 135 0.37 11.12 -19.31
C GLN A 135 -0.72 11.69 -20.22
N ALA A 136 -1.77 12.22 -19.61
CA ALA A 136 -2.81 12.96 -20.30
C ALA A 136 -3.31 14.10 -19.41
N ASN A 137 -3.48 15.30 -19.98
CA ASN A 137 -3.88 16.49 -19.23
C ASN A 137 -2.99 16.79 -18.00
N GLY A 138 -1.69 16.43 -18.09
CA GLY A 138 -0.72 16.57 -17.01
C GLY A 138 -0.78 15.49 -15.93
N GLN A 139 -1.72 14.55 -16.00
CA GLN A 139 -1.89 13.46 -15.04
C GLN A 139 -1.20 12.18 -15.50
N TRP A 140 -0.76 11.34 -14.55
CA TRP A 140 -0.39 9.96 -14.82
C TRP A 140 -1.63 9.18 -15.26
N ALA A 141 -1.73 8.88 -16.54
CA ALA A 141 -2.95 8.41 -17.18
C ALA A 141 -2.88 6.91 -17.53
N SER A 142 -2.76 6.09 -16.52
CA SER A 142 -2.80 4.63 -16.58
C SER A 142 -3.77 4.10 -15.53
N THR A 143 -3.83 2.80 -15.32
CA THR A 143 -4.45 2.20 -14.13
C THR A 143 -3.59 2.53 -12.92
N TRP A 144 -4.21 2.94 -11.83
CA TRP A 144 -3.56 3.29 -10.58
C TRP A 144 -3.69 2.19 -9.55
N GLY A 145 -2.64 1.97 -8.76
CA GLY A 145 -2.75 1.41 -7.43
C GLY A 145 -2.76 2.56 -6.45
N GLU A 146 -3.77 2.62 -5.59
CA GLU A 146 -3.93 3.65 -4.58
C GLU A 146 -3.68 3.06 -3.20
N PHE A 147 -3.12 3.84 -2.29
CA PHE A 147 -2.79 3.40 -0.94
C PHE A 147 -2.92 4.53 0.08
N ASP A 148 -3.29 4.12 1.30
CA ASP A 148 -3.29 4.97 2.51
C ASP A 148 -2.76 4.12 3.67
N PHE A 149 -1.55 4.36 4.13
CA PHE A 149 -0.86 3.55 5.12
C PHE A 149 -0.88 4.20 6.50
N GLY A 150 -1.49 3.53 7.49
CA GLY A 150 -1.47 3.97 8.89
C GLY A 150 -2.11 5.34 9.08
N SER A 151 -3.16 5.63 8.34
CA SER A 151 -3.80 6.95 8.26
C SER A 151 -4.28 7.44 9.62
N THR A 152 -3.64 8.47 10.17
CA THR A 152 -4.07 9.09 11.42
C THR A 152 -5.45 9.73 11.28
N GLY A 153 -5.78 10.23 10.10
CA GLY A 153 -7.12 10.73 9.77
C GLY A 153 -8.20 9.64 9.78
N ASN A 154 -7.81 8.37 9.66
CA ASN A 154 -8.68 7.20 9.70
C ASN A 154 -8.33 6.25 10.85
N SER A 155 -8.03 6.78 12.02
CA SER A 155 -7.78 6.01 13.24
C SER A 155 -6.66 4.97 13.13
N GLY A 156 -5.66 5.22 12.31
CA GLY A 156 -4.51 4.33 12.07
C GLY A 156 -4.81 3.18 11.10
N TRP A 157 -5.96 3.17 10.43
CA TRP A 157 -6.26 2.17 9.42
C TRP A 157 -5.43 2.38 8.15
N SER A 158 -5.25 1.30 7.41
CA SER A 158 -4.69 1.35 6.06
C SER A 158 -5.72 0.92 5.04
N GLY A 159 -5.58 1.45 3.82
CA GLY A 159 -6.45 1.12 2.70
C GLY A 159 -5.65 0.97 1.41
N PHE A 160 -6.20 0.22 0.47
CA PHE A 160 -5.65 0.11 -0.88
C PHE A 160 -6.74 -0.26 -1.88
N ASP A 161 -6.57 0.16 -3.11
CA ASP A 161 -7.42 -0.26 -4.24
C ASP A 161 -6.68 -0.12 -5.58
N VAL A 162 -7.32 -0.66 -6.61
CA VAL A 162 -6.94 -0.46 -8.01
C VAL A 162 -8.01 0.38 -8.69
N SER A 163 -7.60 1.41 -9.43
CA SER A 163 -8.49 2.35 -10.09
C SER A 163 -8.14 2.54 -11.56
N ALA A 164 -9.12 2.40 -12.44
CA ALA A 164 -9.01 2.70 -13.86
C ALA A 164 -9.64 4.05 -14.24
N ILE A 165 -10.15 4.82 -13.27
CA ILE A 165 -10.93 6.05 -13.52
C ILE A 165 -10.19 7.03 -14.41
N VAL A 166 -8.91 7.32 -14.11
CA VAL A 166 -8.13 8.31 -14.88
C VAL A 166 -7.80 7.78 -16.27
N ALA A 167 -7.42 6.50 -16.41
CA ALA A 167 -7.19 5.90 -17.71
C ALA A 167 -8.45 6.00 -18.61
N GLN A 168 -9.61 5.64 -18.07
CA GLN A 168 -10.88 5.70 -18.79
C GLN A 168 -11.29 7.15 -19.14
N ASN A 169 -11.21 8.08 -18.19
CA ASN A 169 -11.59 9.48 -18.41
C ASN A 169 -10.70 10.18 -19.43
N THR A 170 -9.46 9.72 -19.59
CA THR A 170 -8.50 10.29 -20.54
C THR A 170 -8.41 9.52 -21.85
N GLY A 171 -9.19 8.45 -22.00
CA GLY A 171 -9.19 7.59 -23.20
C GLY A 171 -7.90 6.80 -23.40
N GLN A 172 -7.15 6.57 -22.32
CA GLN A 172 -5.93 5.75 -22.33
C GLN A 172 -6.26 4.27 -22.15
N THR A 173 -5.32 3.42 -22.55
CA THR A 173 -5.46 1.98 -22.32
C THR A 173 -5.53 1.70 -20.80
N VAL A 174 -6.57 0.97 -20.39
CA VAL A 174 -6.64 0.41 -19.04
C VAL A 174 -5.69 -0.77 -18.98
N GLN A 175 -4.58 -0.59 -18.29
CA GLN A 175 -3.61 -1.64 -18.01
C GLN A 175 -4.13 -2.55 -16.90
N GLY A 176 -3.82 -3.85 -16.98
CA GLY A 176 -4.16 -4.77 -15.90
C GLY A 176 -3.31 -4.54 -14.66
N MET A 177 -3.94 -4.58 -13.50
CA MET A 177 -3.28 -4.46 -12.20
C MET A 177 -4.04 -5.25 -11.15
N GLN A 178 -3.31 -5.88 -10.23
CA GLN A 178 -3.84 -6.49 -9.03
C GLN A 178 -3.07 -5.99 -7.82
N MET A 179 -3.76 -5.65 -6.74
CA MET A 179 -3.19 -5.42 -5.42
C MET A 179 -3.85 -6.32 -4.40
N CYS A 180 -3.07 -6.93 -3.50
CA CYS A 180 -3.60 -7.81 -2.46
C CYS A 180 -2.91 -7.53 -1.11
N ASP A 181 -3.67 -7.59 -0.03
CA ASP A 181 -3.11 -7.68 1.33
C ASP A 181 -2.64 -9.12 1.59
N LYS A 182 -1.37 -9.28 1.95
CA LYS A 182 -0.77 -10.58 2.22
C LYS A 182 -1.37 -11.29 3.43
N ALA A 183 -1.86 -10.53 4.40
CA ALA A 183 -2.37 -11.10 5.65
C ALA A 183 -3.79 -11.64 5.50
N SER A 184 -4.68 -10.90 4.85
CA SER A 184 -6.10 -11.28 4.67
C SER A 184 -6.38 -12.00 3.36
N GLY A 185 -5.53 -11.82 2.36
CA GLY A 185 -5.77 -12.30 1.00
C GLY A 185 -6.83 -11.49 0.23
N VAL A 186 -7.32 -10.37 0.79
CA VAL A 186 -8.23 -9.46 0.08
C VAL A 186 -7.47 -8.82 -1.08
N CYS A 187 -8.08 -8.85 -2.26
CA CYS A 187 -7.51 -8.27 -3.48
C CYS A 187 -8.44 -7.24 -4.10
N SER A 188 -7.84 -6.27 -4.78
CA SER A 188 -8.46 -5.33 -5.72
C SER A 188 -7.83 -5.55 -7.09
N THR A 189 -8.64 -5.73 -8.15
CA THR A 189 -8.13 -6.27 -9.40
C THR A 189 -8.85 -5.67 -10.60
N ILE A 190 -8.08 -5.27 -11.60
CA ILE A 190 -8.57 -4.90 -12.94
C ILE A 190 -7.74 -5.66 -13.97
N SER A 191 -8.38 -6.36 -14.92
CA SER A 191 -7.69 -6.94 -16.08
C SER A 191 -7.61 -5.94 -17.25
N PRO A 192 -6.81 -6.21 -18.30
CA PRO A 192 -6.66 -5.27 -19.41
C PRO A 192 -8.02 -4.85 -20.02
N ASN A 193 -8.12 -3.57 -20.36
CA ASN A 193 -9.33 -2.92 -20.87
C ASN A 193 -10.55 -3.03 -19.91
N ALA A 194 -10.34 -3.26 -18.63
CA ALA A 194 -11.36 -3.51 -17.62
C ALA A 194 -12.32 -4.67 -18.02
N ALA A 195 -11.79 -5.70 -18.67
CA ALA A 195 -12.58 -6.86 -19.10
C ALA A 195 -13.13 -7.63 -17.89
N THR A 196 -12.38 -7.67 -16.79
CA THR A 196 -12.86 -8.10 -15.47
C THR A 196 -12.46 -7.06 -14.44
N VAL A 197 -13.38 -6.74 -13.53
CA VAL A 197 -13.18 -5.82 -12.42
C VAL A 197 -13.67 -6.50 -11.15
N SER A 198 -12.84 -6.56 -10.14
CA SER A 198 -13.19 -7.13 -8.84
C SER A 198 -12.68 -6.25 -7.73
N ASN A 199 -13.58 -5.73 -6.90
CA ASN A 199 -13.24 -4.90 -5.75
C ASN A 199 -12.30 -3.75 -6.12
N ALA A 200 -12.58 -3.05 -7.25
CA ALA A 200 -11.73 -2.03 -7.85
C ALA A 200 -12.59 -0.92 -8.45
N TYR A 201 -12.01 0.25 -8.68
CA TYR A 201 -12.71 1.41 -9.19
C TYR A 201 -12.64 1.55 -10.70
N THR A 202 -13.78 1.80 -11.32
CA THR A 202 -13.91 2.29 -12.70
C THR A 202 -14.78 3.55 -12.72
N THR A 203 -15.00 4.12 -13.90
CA THR A 203 -15.92 5.27 -14.04
C THR A 203 -17.37 4.94 -13.64
N ALA A 204 -17.73 3.66 -13.46
CA ALA A 204 -19.06 3.23 -13.01
C ALA A 204 -19.21 3.32 -11.47
N GLU A 205 -18.11 3.33 -10.71
CA GLU A 205 -18.12 3.28 -9.24
C GLU A 205 -17.61 4.58 -8.58
N THR A 206 -17.55 5.70 -9.28
CA THR A 206 -16.99 6.97 -8.75
C THR A 206 -17.71 7.50 -7.51
N ASP A 207 -18.97 7.15 -7.31
CA ASP A 207 -19.79 7.61 -6.19
C ASP A 207 -19.89 6.58 -5.04
N ILE A 208 -19.13 5.47 -5.12
CA ILE A 208 -19.13 4.40 -4.13
C ILE A 208 -17.83 4.46 -3.31
N GLY A 209 -17.95 4.60 -2.00
CA GLY A 209 -16.80 4.51 -1.10
C GLY A 209 -16.54 3.08 -0.60
N GLY A 210 -15.32 2.81 -0.16
CA GLY A 210 -14.96 1.55 0.52
C GLY A 210 -14.71 0.36 -0.39
N ILE A 211 -14.58 0.56 -1.70
CA ILE A 211 -14.06 -0.47 -2.62
C ILE A 211 -12.56 -0.64 -2.36
N GLY A 212 -12.06 -1.87 -2.48
CA GLY A 212 -10.67 -2.22 -2.18
C GLY A 212 -10.50 -2.94 -0.85
N GLY A 213 -9.30 -2.88 -0.29
CA GLY A 213 -8.97 -3.47 1.00
C GLY A 213 -8.92 -2.43 2.11
N ASN A 214 -9.56 -2.73 3.24
CA ASN A 214 -9.51 -1.92 4.46
C ASN A 214 -8.88 -2.76 5.57
N ILE A 215 -7.74 -2.31 6.10
CA ILE A 215 -6.94 -3.02 7.08
C ILE A 215 -6.99 -2.24 8.39
N SER A 216 -7.63 -2.81 9.40
CA SER A 216 -7.78 -2.16 10.70
C SER A 216 -6.55 -2.32 11.58
N GLY A 217 -6.29 -1.32 12.42
CA GLY A 217 -5.25 -1.34 13.44
C GLY A 217 -3.91 -0.78 12.97
N ASP A 218 -2.99 -0.65 13.92
CA ASP A 218 -1.66 -0.04 13.76
C ASP A 218 -0.57 -1.11 13.53
N GLY A 219 -0.93 -2.22 12.87
CA GLY A 219 -0.02 -3.33 12.60
C GLY A 219 0.84 -3.14 11.35
N GLN A 220 1.68 -4.13 11.08
CA GLN A 220 2.40 -4.22 9.81
C GLN A 220 1.42 -4.46 8.67
N VAL A 221 1.58 -3.70 7.58
CA VAL A 221 0.82 -3.90 6.35
C VAL A 221 1.79 -4.25 5.21
N GLN A 222 1.59 -5.41 4.62
CA GLN A 222 2.38 -5.88 3.50
C GLN A 222 1.44 -6.20 2.33
N LEU A 223 1.52 -5.38 1.30
CA LEU A 223 0.76 -5.58 0.06
C LEU A 223 1.61 -6.29 -1.00
N THR A 224 0.96 -6.92 -1.94
CA THR A 224 1.54 -7.30 -3.24
C THR A 224 0.88 -6.48 -4.34
N ALA A 225 1.64 -6.17 -5.39
CA ALA A 225 1.12 -5.62 -6.63
C ALA A 225 1.62 -6.43 -7.81
N VAL A 226 0.74 -6.79 -8.73
CA VAL A 226 1.08 -7.41 -10.00
C VAL A 226 0.80 -6.41 -11.11
N ILE A 227 1.86 -5.99 -11.80
CA ILE A 227 1.80 -5.07 -12.94
C ILE A 227 1.57 -5.86 -14.22
N ASP A 228 0.88 -5.27 -15.20
CA ASP A 228 0.48 -5.95 -16.44
C ASP A 228 -0.29 -7.25 -16.18
N TYR A 229 -1.14 -7.23 -15.17
CA TYR A 229 -1.93 -8.38 -14.74
C TYR A 229 -2.93 -8.80 -15.83
N GLN A 230 -2.89 -10.06 -16.25
CA GLN A 230 -3.69 -10.54 -17.37
C GLN A 230 -4.98 -11.27 -16.96
N GLY A 231 -5.14 -11.57 -15.68
CA GLY A 231 -6.29 -12.32 -15.14
C GLY A 231 -5.89 -13.62 -14.46
#